data_c10fa9d43869927e9587980a42f9dab7
#
_entry.id   c10fa9d43869927e9587980a42f9dab7
#
_cell.length_a   1.000
_cell.length_b   1.000
_cell.length_c   1.000
_cell.angle_alpha   90.00
_cell.angle_beta   90.00
_cell.angle_gamma   90.00
#
_symmetry.space_group_name_H-M   'P 1'
#
loop_
_entity.id
_entity.type
_entity.pdbx_description
1 polymer ?
#
loop_
_entity_poly.entity_id
_entity_poly.type
_entity_poly.pdbx_seq_one_letter_code
_entity_poly.pdbx_strand_id
1 'polypeptide(L)'
;MKRAFLTILFFMSLLPCIVYAEELFLYISDGQWGYATDDGTVVIAASFSEATPFYNGVAKVRTSVPMDHYSLIDFQGNEITPPCYDIYEFDSAFIYAVDAGDVLLFGFYDKQSGYLSSTYDAIKLTDPYINEQEY
;
A
#
# COMPACT_ATOMS: atom_id res chain seq x y z
N MET A 1 -53.80 24.91 -34.50
CA MET A 1 -53.32 23.65 -34.01
C MET A 1 -52.05 23.88 -33.17
N LYS A 2 -52.17 23.86 -31.87
CA LYS A 2 -51.02 24.00 -30.98
C LYS A 2 -50.39 22.61 -30.79
N ARG A 3 -49.18 22.42 -31.32
CA ARG A 3 -48.40 21.23 -31.02
C ARG A 3 -47.75 21.43 -29.66
N ALA A 4 -48.18 20.67 -28.65
CA ALA A 4 -47.51 20.63 -27.39
C ALA A 4 -46.22 19.83 -27.57
N PHE A 5 -45.07 20.48 -27.46
CA PHE A 5 -43.80 19.80 -27.33
C PHE A 5 -43.72 19.30 -25.89
N LEU A 6 -43.86 17.98 -25.73
CA LEU A 6 -43.59 17.31 -24.48
C LEU A 6 -42.07 17.22 -24.31
N THR A 7 -41.50 18.18 -23.60
CA THR A 7 -40.11 18.12 -23.20
C THR A 7 -40.01 17.10 -22.07
N ILE A 8 -39.67 15.89 -22.43
CA ILE A 8 -39.29 14.87 -21.43
C ILE A 8 -37.94 15.31 -20.87
N LEU A 9 -37.97 15.99 -19.72
CA LEU A 9 -36.77 16.16 -18.89
C LEU A 9 -36.35 14.76 -18.39
N PHE A 10 -35.34 14.21 -19.03
CA PHE A 10 -34.66 13.05 -18.54
C PHE A 10 -33.83 13.50 -17.31
N PHE A 11 -34.47 13.47 -16.15
CA PHE A 11 -33.75 13.55 -14.88
C PHE A 11 -32.94 12.27 -14.75
N MET A 12 -31.71 12.30 -15.30
CA MET A 12 -30.70 11.30 -15.01
C MET A 12 -30.32 11.54 -13.54
N SER A 13 -31.02 10.85 -12.65
CA SER A 13 -30.63 10.79 -11.25
C SER A 13 -29.23 10.19 -11.21
N LEU A 14 -28.23 11.04 -11.01
CA LEU A 14 -26.92 10.63 -10.52
C LEU A 14 -27.16 10.07 -9.11
N LEU A 15 -27.55 8.80 -9.06
CA LEU A 15 -27.41 8.04 -7.84
C LEU A 15 -25.89 8.04 -7.54
N PRO A 16 -25.47 8.54 -6.38
CA PRO A 16 -24.10 8.34 -5.97
C PRO A 16 -23.88 6.83 -5.99
N CYS A 17 -23.02 6.36 -6.89
CA CYS A 17 -22.50 5.01 -6.83
C CYS A 17 -21.72 4.96 -5.51
N ILE A 18 -22.36 4.46 -4.45
CA ILE A 18 -21.66 4.13 -3.23
C ILE A 18 -20.80 2.94 -3.62
N VAL A 19 -19.57 3.24 -4.03
CA VAL A 19 -18.54 2.22 -4.16
C VAL A 19 -18.25 1.79 -2.73
N TYR A 20 -18.88 0.72 -2.29
CA TYR A 20 -18.40 0.01 -1.12
C TYR A 20 -16.99 -0.44 -1.47
N ALA A 21 -16.01 0.12 -0.77
CA ALA A 21 -14.66 -0.41 -0.82
C ALA A 21 -14.77 -1.86 -0.35
N GLU A 22 -14.52 -2.79 -1.26
CA GLU A 22 -14.57 -4.21 -0.98
C GLU A 22 -13.47 -4.50 0.03
N GLU A 23 -13.85 -4.98 1.22
CA GLU A 23 -12.90 -5.30 2.27
C GLU A 23 -12.19 -6.61 1.90
N LEU A 24 -10.86 -6.59 1.97
CA LEU A 24 -10.03 -7.75 1.69
C LEU A 24 -9.54 -8.39 2.98
N PHE A 25 -9.69 -9.71 3.04
CA PHE A 25 -9.28 -10.54 4.16
C PHE A 25 -8.08 -11.41 3.78
N LEU A 26 -7.20 -11.63 4.74
CA LEU A 26 -6.10 -12.57 4.58
C LEU A 26 -6.63 -14.01 4.44
N TYR A 27 -6.07 -14.75 3.49
CA TYR A 27 -6.22 -16.20 3.43
C TYR A 27 -4.86 -16.85 3.21
N ILE A 28 -4.76 -18.13 3.56
CA ILE A 28 -3.53 -18.93 3.41
C ILE A 28 -3.78 -20.11 2.47
N SER A 29 -2.85 -20.36 1.58
CA SER A 29 -2.83 -21.53 0.71
C SER A 29 -1.40 -21.99 0.51
N ASP A 30 -1.13 -23.27 0.72
CA ASP A 30 0.20 -23.87 0.62
C ASP A 30 1.29 -23.14 1.42
N GLY A 31 0.92 -22.62 2.60
CA GLY A 31 1.82 -21.87 3.49
C GLY A 31 2.12 -20.44 3.07
N GLN A 32 1.45 -19.94 2.03
CA GLN A 32 1.59 -18.57 1.55
C GLN A 32 0.31 -17.77 1.78
N TRP A 33 0.47 -16.46 1.96
CA TRP A 33 -0.62 -15.52 2.19
C TRP A 33 -1.09 -14.87 0.89
N GLY A 34 -2.39 -14.64 0.81
CA GLY A 34 -3.05 -13.86 -0.21
C GLY A 34 -4.25 -13.11 0.36
N TYR A 35 -5.04 -12.50 -0.49
CA TYR A 35 -6.20 -11.70 -0.08
C TYR A 35 -7.43 -12.08 -0.89
N ALA A 36 -8.54 -12.22 -0.19
CA ALA A 36 -9.84 -12.57 -0.75
C ALA A 36 -10.95 -11.69 -0.16
N THR A 37 -12.07 -11.61 -0.84
CA THR A 37 -13.28 -11.00 -0.32
C THR A 37 -13.95 -11.92 0.72
N ASP A 38 -14.95 -11.42 1.43
CA ASP A 38 -15.69 -12.15 2.46
C ASP A 38 -16.44 -13.39 1.91
N ASP A 39 -16.81 -13.39 0.63
CA ASP A 39 -17.41 -14.54 -0.06
C ASP A 39 -16.39 -15.59 -0.53
N GLY A 40 -15.09 -15.36 -0.30
CA GLY A 40 -14.01 -16.25 -0.67
C GLY A 40 -13.47 -16.06 -2.09
N THR A 41 -13.89 -15.01 -2.80
CA THR A 41 -13.32 -14.68 -4.12
C THR A 41 -11.89 -14.18 -3.95
N VAL A 42 -10.93 -14.88 -4.54
CA VAL A 42 -9.51 -14.49 -4.49
C VAL A 42 -9.28 -13.25 -5.34
N VAL A 43 -8.72 -12.20 -4.73
CA VAL A 43 -8.35 -10.94 -5.39
C VAL A 43 -6.85 -10.89 -5.63
N ILE A 44 -6.05 -11.26 -4.62
CA ILE A 44 -4.59 -11.36 -4.72
C ILE A 44 -4.20 -12.78 -4.36
N ALA A 45 -3.62 -13.50 -5.32
CA ALA A 45 -3.25 -14.91 -5.14
C ALA A 45 -2.23 -15.09 -4.00
N ALA A 46 -2.32 -16.21 -3.29
CA ALA A 46 -1.40 -16.56 -2.23
C ALA A 46 0.03 -16.73 -2.76
N SER A 47 0.89 -15.78 -2.45
CA SER A 47 2.28 -15.72 -2.92
C SER A 47 3.24 -15.08 -1.92
N PHE A 48 2.72 -14.55 -0.81
CA PHE A 48 3.52 -13.86 0.19
C PHE A 48 3.88 -14.79 1.34
N SER A 49 5.15 -14.74 1.78
CA SER A 49 5.60 -15.45 2.97
C SER A 49 5.10 -14.81 4.27
N GLU A 50 4.89 -13.50 4.25
CA GLU A 50 4.29 -12.73 5.33
C GLU A 50 3.33 -11.70 4.75
N ALA A 51 2.24 -11.42 5.45
CA ALA A 51 1.27 -10.42 5.04
C ALA A 51 0.52 -9.85 6.25
N THR A 52 0.19 -8.57 6.20
CA THR A 52 -0.67 -7.91 7.18
C THR A 52 -2.07 -7.70 6.59
N PRO A 53 -3.11 -7.52 7.43
CA PRO A 53 -4.39 -7.01 6.94
C PRO A 53 -4.21 -5.67 6.24
N PHE A 54 -5.10 -5.38 5.28
CA PHE A 54 -5.17 -4.04 4.70
C PHE A 54 -5.68 -3.04 5.74
N TYR A 55 -5.01 -1.89 5.79
CA TYR A 55 -5.43 -0.74 6.58
C TYR A 55 -5.23 0.54 5.76
N ASN A 56 -6.29 1.34 5.63
CA ASN A 56 -6.28 2.57 4.82
C ASN A 56 -5.74 2.35 3.39
N GLY A 57 -6.12 1.24 2.77
CA GLY A 57 -5.78 0.94 1.37
C GLY A 57 -4.40 0.35 1.13
N VAL A 58 -3.62 0.07 2.18
CA VAL A 58 -2.28 -0.54 2.07
C VAL A 58 -2.11 -1.72 3.00
N ALA A 59 -1.28 -2.67 2.58
CA ALA A 59 -0.82 -3.79 3.40
C ALA A 59 0.69 -3.96 3.25
N LYS A 60 1.34 -4.43 4.31
CA LYS A 60 2.76 -4.83 4.30
C LYS A 60 2.83 -6.30 3.96
N VAL A 61 3.65 -6.64 2.98
CA VAL A 61 3.88 -8.02 2.56
C VAL A 61 5.37 -8.33 2.44
N ARG A 62 5.71 -9.62 2.54
CA ARG A 62 7.03 -10.12 2.25
C ARG A 62 6.96 -11.13 1.12
N THR A 63 7.76 -10.89 0.09
CA THR A 63 7.91 -11.77 -1.08
C THR A 63 9.25 -12.48 -0.98
N SER A 64 9.27 -13.80 -1.17
CA SER A 64 10.48 -14.59 -1.07
C SER A 64 11.10 -14.93 -2.43
N VAL A 65 10.33 -14.83 -3.51
CA VAL A 65 10.77 -15.21 -4.86
C VAL A 65 10.44 -14.07 -5.83
N PRO A 66 11.35 -13.66 -6.71
CA PRO A 66 12.71 -14.18 -6.95
C PRO A 66 13.74 -13.73 -5.91
N MET A 67 13.43 -12.71 -5.11
CA MET A 67 14.31 -12.18 -4.06
C MET A 67 13.48 -11.83 -2.83
N ASP A 68 14.02 -12.15 -1.67
CA ASP A 68 13.39 -11.88 -0.38
C ASP A 68 13.37 -10.36 -0.11
N HIS A 69 12.18 -9.78 -0.02
CA HIS A 69 11.99 -8.35 0.24
C HIS A 69 10.62 -8.06 0.84
N TYR A 70 10.51 -6.93 1.52
CA TYR A 70 9.26 -6.33 1.95
C TYR A 70 8.78 -5.28 0.96
N SER A 71 7.46 -5.11 0.86
CA SER A 71 6.83 -4.00 0.16
C SER A 71 5.49 -3.63 0.80
N LEU A 72 5.05 -2.39 0.56
CA LEU A 72 3.65 -2.01 0.72
C LEU A 72 2.93 -2.26 -0.59
N ILE A 73 1.74 -2.83 -0.52
CA ILE A 73 0.90 -3.09 -1.70
C ILE A 73 -0.44 -2.39 -1.59
N ASP A 74 -1.04 -2.09 -2.73
CA ASP A 74 -2.42 -1.61 -2.86
C ASP A 74 -3.43 -2.78 -2.97
N PHE A 75 -4.72 -2.46 -3.08
CA PHE A 75 -5.80 -3.46 -3.21
C PHE A 75 -5.71 -4.31 -4.48
N GLN A 76 -4.98 -3.88 -5.50
CA GLN A 76 -4.74 -4.62 -6.73
C GLN A 76 -3.50 -5.52 -6.63
N GLY A 77 -2.75 -5.44 -5.54
CA GLY A 77 -1.50 -6.18 -5.34
C GLY A 77 -0.28 -5.51 -5.97
N ASN A 78 -0.40 -4.25 -6.40
CA ASN A 78 0.75 -3.50 -6.93
C ASN A 78 1.64 -3.03 -5.78
N GLU A 79 2.94 -3.18 -5.94
CA GLU A 79 3.92 -2.65 -4.99
C GLU A 79 3.94 -1.11 -5.06
N ILE A 80 3.71 -0.46 -3.91
CA ILE A 80 3.75 0.99 -3.74
C ILE A 80 5.17 1.45 -3.47
N THR A 81 5.89 0.72 -2.62
CA THR A 81 7.30 0.98 -2.31
C THR A 81 8.21 0.21 -3.25
N PRO A 82 9.49 0.65 -3.43
CA PRO A 82 10.51 -0.24 -3.99
C PRO A 82 10.67 -1.49 -3.11
N PRO A 83 11.31 -2.57 -3.63
CA PRO A 83 11.71 -3.70 -2.80
C PRO A 83 12.55 -3.22 -1.60
N CYS A 84 12.11 -3.55 -0.39
CA CYS A 84 12.70 -3.05 0.85
C CYS A 84 13.38 -4.16 1.63
N TYR A 85 14.44 -3.79 2.34
CA TYR A 85 15.07 -4.64 3.34
C TYR A 85 14.13 -4.86 4.53
N ASP A 86 13.45 -3.81 4.98
CA ASP A 86 12.42 -3.86 6.02
C ASP A 86 11.47 -2.68 5.91
N ILE A 87 10.31 -2.79 6.57
CA ILE A 87 9.32 -1.73 6.70
C ILE A 87 8.87 -1.67 8.16
N TYR A 88 9.04 -0.51 8.76
CA TYR A 88 8.65 -0.23 10.13
C TYR A 88 7.33 0.54 10.16
N GLU A 89 6.38 0.07 10.94
CA GLU A 89 5.07 0.68 11.07
C GLU A 89 4.99 1.61 12.28
N PHE A 90 4.50 2.83 12.03
CA PHE A 90 4.15 3.83 13.04
C PHE A 90 2.69 4.25 12.87
N ASP A 91 2.14 4.93 13.86
CA ASP A 91 0.73 5.35 13.84
C ASP A 91 0.36 6.15 12.59
N SER A 92 1.21 7.08 12.17
CA SER A 92 0.97 7.99 11.05
C SER A 92 1.68 7.63 9.75
N ALA A 93 2.66 6.73 9.79
CA ALA A 93 3.50 6.43 8.63
C ALA A 93 4.10 5.02 8.67
N PHE A 94 4.50 4.54 7.50
CA PHE A 94 5.49 3.49 7.38
C PHE A 94 6.84 4.10 7.02
N ILE A 95 7.91 3.61 7.64
CA ILE A 95 9.28 3.92 7.24
C ILE A 95 9.85 2.68 6.55
N TYR A 96 10.25 2.81 5.31
CA TYR A 96 10.85 1.72 4.56
C TYR A 96 12.34 1.91 4.39
N ALA A 97 13.09 0.81 4.47
CA ALA A 97 14.53 0.77 4.33
C ALA A 97 14.92 0.00 3.07
N VAL A 98 15.70 0.63 2.20
CA VAL A 98 16.23 0.02 0.98
C VAL A 98 17.71 -0.24 1.15
N ASP A 99 18.13 -1.46 0.84
CA ASP A 99 19.55 -1.82 0.81
C ASP A 99 20.19 -1.25 -0.46
N ALA A 100 21.15 -0.37 -0.29
CA ALA A 100 21.95 0.22 -1.35
C ALA A 100 23.43 -0.22 -1.28
N GLY A 101 23.69 -1.42 -0.80
CA GLY A 101 24.99 -2.01 -0.62
C GLY A 101 25.57 -1.69 0.77
N ASP A 102 26.48 -0.73 0.85
CA ASP A 102 27.13 -0.37 2.12
C ASP A 102 26.28 0.51 3.04
N VAL A 103 25.12 0.96 2.57
CA VAL A 103 24.24 1.87 3.30
C VAL A 103 22.78 1.48 3.16
N LEU A 104 21.99 1.71 4.20
CA LEU A 104 20.54 1.68 4.14
C LEU A 104 20.00 3.07 3.83
N LEU A 105 19.16 3.15 2.81
CA LEU A 105 18.41 4.35 2.48
C LEU A 105 17.01 4.23 3.06
N PHE A 106 16.51 5.30 3.66
CA PHE A 106 15.19 5.30 4.27
C PHE A 106 14.25 6.23 3.50
N GLY A 107 13.02 5.81 3.37
CA GLY A 107 11.93 6.63 2.90
C GLY A 107 10.70 6.44 3.79
N PHE A 108 9.65 7.20 3.55
CA PHE A 108 8.42 7.07 4.31
C PHE A 108 7.19 7.08 3.41
N TYR A 109 6.14 6.44 3.89
CA TYR A 109 4.80 6.51 3.35
C TYR A 109 3.87 7.10 4.42
N ASP A 110 3.26 8.25 4.12
CA ASP A 110 2.29 8.89 5.00
C ASP A 110 0.93 8.21 4.86
N LYS A 111 0.41 7.66 5.96
CA LYS A 111 -0.84 6.90 5.98
C LYS A 111 -2.07 7.77 5.74
N GLN A 112 -2.01 9.05 6.04
CA GLN A 112 -3.15 9.95 5.91
C GLN A 112 -3.26 10.49 4.48
N SER A 113 -2.17 10.96 3.90
CA SER A 113 -2.14 11.57 2.57
C SER A 113 -1.91 10.58 1.44
N GLY A 114 -1.35 9.39 1.74
CA GLY A 114 -0.87 8.44 0.74
C GLY A 114 0.41 8.88 0.04
N TYR A 115 1.11 9.89 0.60
CA TYR A 115 2.37 10.37 0.03
C TYR A 115 3.50 9.38 0.29
N LEU A 116 4.20 9.01 -0.78
CA LEU A 116 5.43 8.22 -0.75
C LEU A 116 6.62 9.12 -1.02
N SER A 117 7.56 9.20 -0.08
CA SER A 117 8.83 9.88 -0.32
C SER A 117 9.73 9.06 -1.26
N SER A 118 10.60 9.75 -1.99
CA SER A 118 11.69 9.06 -2.68
C SER A 118 12.76 8.62 -1.68
N THR A 119 13.53 7.57 -2.03
CA THR A 119 14.68 7.15 -1.23
C THR A 119 15.83 8.16 -1.22
N TYR A 120 15.81 9.12 -2.15
CA TYR A 120 16.81 10.19 -2.21
C TYR A 120 16.55 11.29 -1.17
N ASP A 121 15.29 11.42 -0.73
CA ASP A 121 14.89 12.27 0.39
C ASP A 121 15.02 11.51 1.72
N ALA A 122 15.59 10.30 1.68
CA ALA A 122 15.94 9.58 2.88
C ALA A 122 16.78 10.50 3.75
N ILE A 123 16.28 10.77 4.93
CA ILE A 123 17.02 11.45 5.97
C ILE A 123 18.37 10.77 6.02
N LYS A 124 19.42 11.44 5.52
CA LYS A 124 20.75 11.10 5.96
C LYS A 124 20.69 11.29 7.46
N LEU A 125 20.55 10.18 8.17
CA LEU A 125 20.82 10.13 9.59
C LEU A 125 22.36 10.31 9.75
N THR A 126 22.85 11.41 9.27
CA THR A 126 24.01 12.02 9.85
C THR A 126 23.48 12.61 11.15
N ASP A 127 23.42 11.75 12.15
CA ASP A 127 23.25 12.24 13.52
C ASP A 127 24.37 13.22 13.77
N PRO A 128 24.08 14.53 13.89
CA PRO A 128 25.12 15.50 14.24
C PRO A 128 25.70 15.25 15.64
N TYR A 129 25.08 14.34 16.42
CA TYR A 129 25.53 13.96 17.76
C TYR A 129 26.42 12.71 17.79
N ILE A 130 26.55 11.94 16.70
CA ILE A 130 27.46 10.77 16.68
C ILE A 130 28.89 11.18 16.33
N ASN A 131 29.11 12.34 15.71
CA ASN A 131 30.43 12.78 15.29
C ASN A 131 31.22 13.56 16.36
N GLU A 132 30.71 13.74 17.58
CA GLU A 132 31.41 14.47 18.64
C GLU A 132 31.94 13.59 19.77
N GLN A 133 32.05 12.30 19.59
CA GLN A 133 32.73 11.40 20.54
C GLN A 133 33.85 10.61 19.88
N GLU A 134 34.81 11.29 19.27
CA GLU A 134 36.15 10.73 19.16
C GLU A 134 36.86 10.90 20.51
N TYR A 135 37.02 9.74 21.14
CA TYR A 135 37.93 9.60 22.27
C TYR A 135 39.34 9.25 21.77
#